data_a576b5a367ad30f6988f8be1dd87338d
#
_entry.id   a576b5a367ad30f6988f8be1dd87338d
#
_cell.length_a   1.000
_cell.length_b   1.000
_cell.length_c   1.000
_cell.angle_alpha   90.00
_cell.angle_beta   90.00
_cell.angle_gamma   90.00
#
_symmetry.space_group_name_H-M   'P 1'
#
loop_
_entity.id
_entity.type
_entity.pdbx_description
1 polymer ?
#
loop_
_entity_poly.entity_id
_entity_poly.type
_entity_poly.pdbx_seq_one_letter_code
_entity_poly.pdbx_strand_id
1 'polypeptide(L)'
;VPSLSRAPRPSTAPPWRARLTRWARDGALLLALLWAVQAWQTRDVSRGAAPDFNAAAVSARPDAQLSLAQWRAAHPGQPVALNFWAEWCPVCKLEQDNVSQVAGHWPVLTVAMRSGDVTAVRRELERRQLPWATVVDPDGAIAARYGVRAVPAFIVIDAEGRVSAGSVGYTTTAGMWLRLVRAAWELP
;
A
#
# COMPACT_ATOMS: atom_id res chain seq x y z
N VAL A 1 -47.59 -53.87 34.11
CA VAL A 1 -46.48 -53.77 33.13
C VAL A 1 -45.81 -52.38 33.31
N PRO A 2 -44.53 -52.27 33.77
CA PRO A 2 -43.88 -50.97 33.92
C PRO A 2 -43.41 -50.50 32.55
N SER A 3 -43.79 -49.25 32.17
CA SER A 3 -43.36 -48.60 30.97
C SER A 3 -41.89 -48.13 31.12
N LEU A 4 -41.00 -48.66 30.30
CA LEU A 4 -39.61 -48.26 30.21
C LEU A 4 -39.51 -46.85 29.51
N SER A 5 -39.31 -45.83 30.32
CA SER A 5 -39.00 -44.50 29.85
C SER A 5 -37.66 -44.49 29.09
N ARG A 6 -37.70 -44.21 27.82
CA ARG A 6 -36.53 -44.17 26.92
C ARG A 6 -35.78 -42.86 27.17
N ALA A 7 -34.60 -42.92 27.80
CA ALA A 7 -33.74 -41.76 27.99
C ALA A 7 -33.34 -41.12 26.62
N PRO A 8 -33.28 -39.79 26.51
CA PRO A 8 -32.87 -39.12 25.27
C PRO A 8 -31.40 -39.44 24.99
N ARG A 9 -31.09 -39.85 23.75
CA ARG A 9 -29.72 -40.11 23.29
C ARG A 9 -29.00 -38.75 23.17
N PRO A 10 -27.80 -38.60 23.75
CA PRO A 10 -27.04 -37.40 23.54
C PRO A 10 -26.65 -37.29 22.05
N SER A 11 -27.05 -36.21 21.40
CA SER A 11 -26.65 -35.89 20.04
C SER A 11 -25.18 -35.42 20.04
N THR A 12 -24.26 -36.35 19.86
CA THR A 12 -22.84 -36.03 19.69
C THR A 12 -22.65 -35.51 18.27
N ALA A 13 -22.50 -34.18 18.13
CA ALA A 13 -22.08 -33.60 16.88
C ALA A 13 -20.74 -34.21 16.46
N PRO A 14 -20.55 -34.56 15.18
CA PRO A 14 -19.35 -35.25 14.74
C PRO A 14 -18.10 -34.39 14.99
N PRO A 15 -16.96 -34.95 15.42
CA PRO A 15 -15.78 -34.24 15.90
C PRO A 15 -15.14 -33.29 14.84
N TRP A 16 -15.40 -33.53 13.55
CA TRP A 16 -14.94 -32.65 12.47
C TRP A 16 -15.66 -31.29 12.46
N ARG A 17 -16.93 -31.20 12.85
CA ARG A 17 -17.65 -29.91 12.96
C ARG A 17 -17.02 -29.03 14.05
N ALA A 18 -16.64 -29.56 15.17
CA ALA A 18 -15.96 -28.84 16.23
C ALA A 18 -14.55 -28.39 15.83
N ARG A 19 -13.87 -29.13 14.95
CA ARG A 19 -12.60 -28.71 14.36
C ARG A 19 -12.80 -27.56 13.36
N LEU A 20 -13.75 -27.66 12.43
CA LEU A 20 -14.06 -26.63 11.45
C LEU A 20 -14.45 -25.30 12.13
N THR A 21 -15.28 -25.35 13.19
CA THR A 21 -15.65 -24.11 13.91
C THR A 21 -14.46 -23.46 14.63
N ARG A 22 -13.52 -24.25 15.15
CA ARG A 22 -12.26 -23.70 15.71
C ARG A 22 -11.42 -23.06 14.64
N TRP A 23 -11.16 -23.76 13.52
CA TRP A 23 -10.39 -23.20 12.40
C TRP A 23 -11.03 -21.93 11.82
N ALA A 24 -12.35 -21.90 11.69
CA ALA A 24 -13.08 -20.72 11.22
C ALA A 24 -12.96 -19.56 12.21
N ARG A 25 -13.08 -19.82 13.51
CA ARG A 25 -12.90 -18.81 14.57
C ARG A 25 -11.46 -18.28 14.59
N ASP A 26 -10.48 -19.17 14.57
CA ASP A 26 -9.07 -18.79 14.65
C ASP A 26 -8.64 -18.01 13.39
N GLY A 27 -9.16 -18.40 12.21
CA GLY A 27 -9.02 -17.65 10.96
C GLY A 27 -9.67 -16.26 11.03
N ALA A 28 -10.87 -16.16 11.58
CA ALA A 28 -11.57 -14.88 11.76
C ALA A 28 -10.82 -13.96 12.74
N LEU A 29 -10.30 -14.50 13.84
CA LEU A 29 -9.48 -13.74 14.79
C LEU A 29 -8.19 -13.23 14.14
N LEU A 30 -7.51 -14.05 13.35
CA LEU A 30 -6.31 -13.65 12.62
C LEU A 30 -6.62 -12.54 11.62
N LEU A 31 -7.69 -12.66 10.84
CA LEU A 31 -8.13 -11.64 9.90
C LEU A 31 -8.50 -10.33 10.62
N ALA A 32 -9.20 -10.40 11.74
CA ALA A 32 -9.54 -9.25 12.55
C ALA A 32 -8.28 -8.56 13.11
N LEU A 33 -7.30 -9.34 13.57
CA LEU A 33 -6.02 -8.81 14.05
C LEU A 33 -5.24 -8.12 12.90
N LEU A 34 -5.14 -8.78 11.74
CA LEU A 34 -4.47 -8.19 10.57
C LEU A 34 -5.15 -6.91 10.12
N TRP A 35 -6.49 -6.90 10.11
CA TRP A 35 -7.27 -5.70 9.81
C TRP A 35 -7.03 -4.58 10.83
N ALA A 36 -7.02 -4.90 12.14
CA ALA A 36 -6.77 -3.94 13.21
C ALA A 36 -5.35 -3.34 13.10
N VAL A 37 -4.34 -4.16 12.83
CA VAL A 37 -2.96 -3.71 12.61
C VAL A 37 -2.90 -2.79 11.39
N GLN A 38 -3.51 -3.17 10.28
CA GLN A 38 -3.54 -2.35 9.07
C GLN A 38 -4.28 -1.02 9.31
N ALA A 39 -5.42 -1.04 9.97
CA ALA A 39 -6.18 0.15 10.32
C ALA A 39 -5.36 1.09 11.25
N TRP A 40 -4.62 0.51 12.21
CA TRP A 40 -3.73 1.27 13.07
C TRP A 40 -2.55 1.90 12.32
N GLN A 41 -1.93 1.16 11.41
CA GLN A 41 -0.80 1.65 10.60
C GLN A 41 -1.21 2.75 9.62
N THR A 42 -2.45 2.72 9.11
CA THR A 42 -2.96 3.70 8.14
C THR A 42 -3.75 4.85 8.78
N ARG A 43 -3.93 4.85 10.11
CA ARG A 43 -4.75 5.89 10.79
C ARG A 43 -4.21 7.30 10.59
N ASP A 44 -2.90 7.43 10.46
CA ASP A 44 -2.20 8.71 10.30
C ASP A 44 -2.04 9.12 8.82
N VAL A 45 -2.38 8.23 7.88
CA VAL A 45 -2.34 8.53 6.45
C VAL A 45 -3.30 9.68 6.14
N SER A 46 -2.79 10.68 5.46
CA SER A 46 -3.55 11.88 5.07
C SER A 46 -4.84 11.50 4.35
N ARG A 47 -5.91 12.23 4.64
CA ARG A 47 -7.22 12.07 3.99
C ARG A 47 -7.66 13.41 3.40
N GLY A 48 -8.50 13.37 2.38
CA GLY A 48 -8.92 14.57 1.66
C GLY A 48 -7.91 15.00 0.60
N ALA A 49 -7.76 16.29 0.34
CA ALA A 49 -6.83 16.78 -0.69
C ALA A 49 -5.39 16.29 -0.45
N ALA A 50 -4.80 15.69 -1.47
CA ALA A 50 -3.43 15.19 -1.40
C ALA A 50 -2.45 16.37 -1.22
N PRO A 51 -1.58 16.35 -0.20
CA PRO A 51 -0.58 17.38 0.00
C PRO A 51 0.35 17.50 -1.21
N ASP A 52 0.44 18.68 -1.82
CA ASP A 52 1.41 18.90 -2.89
C ASP A 52 2.83 19.01 -2.33
N PHE A 53 3.79 18.69 -3.17
CA PHE A 53 5.21 18.82 -2.89
C PHE A 53 5.94 19.21 -4.18
N ASN A 54 7.15 19.74 -4.03
CA ASN A 54 8.10 19.89 -5.11
C ASN A 54 9.44 19.35 -4.63
N ALA A 55 9.98 18.36 -5.32
CA ALA A 55 11.15 17.63 -4.87
C ALA A 55 12.11 17.31 -6.01
N ALA A 56 13.37 17.12 -5.68
CA ALA A 56 14.40 16.73 -6.63
C ALA A 56 14.02 15.37 -7.26
N ALA A 57 13.99 15.34 -8.59
CA ALA A 57 13.64 14.17 -9.38
C ALA A 57 14.89 13.45 -9.88
N VAL A 58 14.85 12.13 -9.85
CA VAL A 58 15.90 11.30 -10.47
C VAL A 58 15.67 11.29 -11.98
N SER A 59 16.42 12.12 -12.69
CA SER A 59 16.34 12.25 -14.14
C SER A 59 17.72 12.47 -14.76
N ALA A 60 17.79 12.39 -16.10
CA ALA A 60 19.01 12.70 -16.84
C ALA A 60 19.39 14.19 -16.76
N ARG A 61 18.43 15.07 -16.45
CA ARG A 61 18.69 16.51 -16.27
C ARG A 61 19.16 16.76 -14.83
N PRO A 62 20.30 17.41 -14.62
CA PRO A 62 20.69 17.90 -13.30
C PRO A 62 19.64 18.89 -12.78
N ASP A 63 19.46 18.93 -11.47
CA ASP A 63 18.54 19.82 -10.75
C ASP A 63 17.05 19.74 -11.18
N ALA A 64 16.65 18.63 -11.82
CA ALA A 64 15.26 18.41 -12.15
C ALA A 64 14.39 18.35 -10.90
N GLN A 65 13.29 19.10 -10.93
CA GLN A 65 12.26 19.11 -9.89
C GLN A 65 10.98 18.51 -10.44
N LEU A 66 10.22 17.85 -9.59
CA LEU A 66 8.91 17.30 -9.92
C LEU A 66 7.95 17.51 -8.75
N SER A 67 6.80 18.09 -9.03
CA SER A 67 5.71 18.21 -8.08
C SER A 67 4.63 17.15 -8.30
N LEU A 68 3.81 16.88 -7.29
CA LEU A 68 2.62 16.06 -7.47
C LEU A 68 1.67 16.66 -8.50
N ALA A 69 1.51 18.00 -8.48
CA ALA A 69 0.67 18.71 -9.44
C ALA A 69 1.14 18.47 -10.89
N GLN A 70 2.45 18.56 -11.15
CA GLN A 70 3.02 18.25 -12.46
C GLN A 70 2.84 16.80 -12.87
N TRP A 71 3.04 15.86 -11.92
CA TRP A 71 2.83 14.42 -12.16
C TRP A 71 1.39 14.12 -12.55
N ARG A 72 0.43 14.68 -11.82
CA ARG A 72 -1.00 14.54 -12.12
C ARG A 72 -1.40 15.19 -13.44
N ALA A 73 -0.87 16.38 -13.74
CA ALA A 73 -1.12 17.06 -15.00
C ALA A 73 -0.62 16.26 -16.23
N ALA A 74 0.42 15.45 -16.06
CA ALA A 74 0.90 14.53 -17.09
C ALA A 74 0.01 13.29 -17.28
N HIS A 75 -0.93 13.03 -16.33
CA HIS A 75 -1.83 11.88 -16.34
C HIS A 75 -3.30 12.31 -16.07
N PRO A 76 -3.87 13.14 -16.96
CA PRO A 76 -5.18 13.75 -16.71
C PRO A 76 -6.29 12.68 -16.66
N GLY A 77 -7.23 12.85 -15.72
CA GLY A 77 -8.39 11.97 -15.56
C GLY A 77 -8.07 10.57 -15.03
N GLN A 78 -6.83 10.32 -14.59
CA GLN A 78 -6.42 9.03 -14.04
C GLN A 78 -6.04 9.15 -12.56
N PRO A 79 -6.33 8.14 -11.75
CA PRO A 79 -5.72 8.05 -10.43
C PRO A 79 -4.21 7.85 -10.57
N VAL A 80 -3.45 8.44 -9.65
CA VAL A 80 -2.00 8.26 -9.55
C VAL A 80 -1.65 7.62 -8.21
N ALA A 81 -0.51 6.94 -8.15
CA ALA A 81 -0.02 6.40 -6.89
C ALA A 81 1.31 7.02 -6.48
N LEU A 82 1.51 7.19 -5.18
CA LEU A 82 2.79 7.44 -4.55
C LEU A 82 3.26 6.17 -3.84
N ASN A 83 4.43 5.66 -4.21
CA ASN A 83 5.06 4.54 -3.51
C ASN A 83 6.26 5.04 -2.71
N PHE A 84 6.14 5.05 -1.39
CA PHE A 84 7.22 5.42 -0.47
C PHE A 84 8.10 4.20 -0.19
N TRP A 85 9.39 4.34 -0.42
CA TRP A 85 10.37 3.28 -0.23
C TRP A 85 11.70 3.83 0.31
N ALA A 86 12.60 2.94 0.73
CA ALA A 86 13.95 3.32 1.11
C ALA A 86 14.96 2.26 0.68
N GLU A 87 16.21 2.68 0.44
CA GLU A 87 17.29 1.77 0.03
C GLU A 87 17.61 0.72 1.10
N TRP A 88 17.57 1.13 2.36
CA TRP A 88 17.85 0.30 3.54
C TRP A 88 16.70 -0.63 3.94
N CYS A 89 15.53 -0.52 3.31
CA CYS A 89 14.32 -1.25 3.66
C CYS A 89 14.28 -2.66 3.02
N PRO A 90 14.40 -3.76 3.76
CA PRO A 90 14.37 -5.10 3.18
C PRO A 90 13.00 -5.48 2.63
N VAL A 91 11.91 -5.01 3.26
CA VAL A 91 10.54 -5.28 2.80
C VAL A 91 10.26 -4.55 1.48
N CYS A 92 10.83 -3.35 1.28
CA CYS A 92 10.73 -2.63 0.01
C CYS A 92 11.41 -3.38 -1.15
N LYS A 93 12.50 -4.12 -0.84
CA LYS A 93 13.16 -4.99 -1.83
C LYS A 93 12.29 -6.17 -2.24
N LEU A 94 11.53 -6.73 -1.31
CA LEU A 94 10.58 -7.82 -1.61
C LEU A 94 9.37 -7.33 -2.42
N GLU A 95 9.00 -6.04 -2.29
CA GLU A 95 7.85 -5.45 -2.96
C GLU A 95 8.18 -4.88 -4.36
N GLN A 96 9.44 -4.68 -4.70
CA GLN A 96 9.87 -3.94 -5.90
C GLN A 96 9.26 -4.47 -7.21
N ASP A 97 9.13 -5.79 -7.35
CA ASP A 97 8.56 -6.40 -8.55
C ASP A 97 7.06 -6.11 -8.66
N ASN A 98 6.35 -6.10 -7.53
CA ASN A 98 4.94 -5.71 -7.47
C ASN A 98 4.75 -4.26 -7.92
N VAL A 99 5.58 -3.35 -7.40
CA VAL A 99 5.56 -1.92 -7.77
C VAL A 99 5.89 -1.75 -9.26
N SER A 100 6.90 -2.46 -9.77
CA SER A 100 7.30 -2.38 -11.18
C SER A 100 6.20 -2.86 -12.11
N GLN A 101 5.50 -3.95 -11.77
CA GLN A 101 4.35 -4.43 -12.53
C GLN A 101 3.21 -3.40 -12.55
N VAL A 102 2.92 -2.77 -11.42
CA VAL A 102 1.87 -1.75 -11.35
C VAL A 102 2.27 -0.50 -12.13
N ALA A 103 3.52 -0.05 -12.00
CA ALA A 103 4.05 1.13 -12.69
C ALA A 103 4.07 0.97 -14.22
N GLY A 104 4.10 -0.25 -14.73
CA GLY A 104 3.98 -0.54 -16.17
C GLY A 104 2.58 -0.28 -16.74
N HIS A 105 1.56 -0.08 -15.90
CA HIS A 105 0.16 0.08 -16.32
C HIS A 105 -0.53 1.31 -15.72
N TRP A 106 -0.03 1.81 -14.59
CA TRP A 106 -0.58 2.93 -13.84
C TRP A 106 0.48 3.98 -13.55
N PRO A 107 0.10 5.26 -13.45
CA PRO A 107 1.03 6.32 -13.09
C PRO A 107 1.48 6.17 -11.62
N VAL A 108 2.61 5.54 -11.40
CA VAL A 108 3.25 5.42 -10.08
C VAL A 108 4.45 6.34 -10.00
N LEU A 109 4.43 7.29 -9.07
CA LEU A 109 5.59 8.09 -8.70
C LEU A 109 6.17 7.53 -7.41
N THR A 110 7.43 7.15 -7.42
CA THR A 110 8.07 6.63 -6.22
C THR A 110 8.76 7.74 -5.44
N VAL A 111 8.73 7.65 -4.12
CA VAL A 111 9.33 8.62 -3.19
C VAL A 111 10.40 7.91 -2.38
N ALA A 112 11.66 8.24 -2.63
CA ALA A 112 12.81 7.66 -1.93
C ALA A 112 13.03 8.38 -0.59
N MET A 113 12.44 7.84 0.47
CA MET A 113 12.47 8.41 1.82
C MET A 113 13.79 8.08 2.52
N ARG A 114 14.51 9.11 2.97
CA ARG A 114 15.76 8.98 3.75
C ARG A 114 16.77 8.01 3.12
N SER A 115 16.92 8.12 1.80
CA SER A 115 17.79 7.24 0.99
C SER A 115 18.97 8.00 0.37
N GLY A 116 19.35 9.11 0.97
CA GLY A 116 20.42 9.97 0.48
C GLY A 116 19.95 11.00 -0.54
N ASP A 117 20.89 11.49 -1.35
CA ASP A 117 20.64 12.47 -2.41
C ASP A 117 20.23 11.83 -3.75
N VAL A 118 19.95 12.66 -4.75
CA VAL A 118 19.58 12.22 -6.11
C VAL A 118 20.60 11.25 -6.70
N THR A 119 21.90 11.47 -6.43
CA THR A 119 22.97 10.63 -6.97
C THR A 119 23.00 9.25 -6.33
N ALA A 120 22.79 9.19 -5.00
CA ALA A 120 22.70 7.93 -4.26
C ALA A 120 21.48 7.11 -4.72
N VAL A 121 20.31 7.76 -4.79
CA VAL A 121 19.05 7.11 -5.22
C VAL A 121 19.15 6.63 -6.67
N ARG A 122 19.72 7.44 -7.57
CA ARG A 122 19.94 7.02 -8.98
C ARG A 122 20.78 5.75 -9.06
N ARG A 123 21.93 5.71 -8.38
CA ARG A 123 22.80 4.52 -8.34
C ARG A 123 22.05 3.28 -7.84
N GLU A 124 21.18 3.45 -6.85
CA GLU A 124 20.40 2.33 -6.31
C GLU A 124 19.34 1.84 -7.30
N LEU A 125 18.64 2.75 -7.99
CA LEU A 125 17.68 2.38 -9.04
C LEU A 125 18.37 1.65 -10.19
N GLU A 126 19.52 2.16 -10.66
CA GLU A 126 20.33 1.53 -11.70
C GLU A 126 20.83 0.15 -11.28
N ARG A 127 21.38 0.02 -10.07
CA ARG A 127 21.86 -1.25 -9.51
C ARG A 127 20.77 -2.31 -9.45
N ARG A 128 19.52 -1.91 -9.14
CA ARG A 128 18.36 -2.80 -9.08
C ARG A 128 17.61 -2.92 -10.39
N GLN A 129 18.01 -2.18 -11.42
CA GLN A 129 17.33 -2.12 -12.72
C GLN A 129 15.85 -1.71 -12.60
N LEU A 130 15.57 -0.71 -11.75
CA LEU A 130 14.21 -0.21 -11.50
C LEU A 130 13.94 1.03 -12.36
N PRO A 131 13.07 0.95 -13.38
CA PRO A 131 12.77 2.06 -14.28
C PRO A 131 11.70 2.99 -13.68
N TRP A 132 11.83 3.32 -12.41
CA TRP A 132 10.81 4.07 -11.69
C TRP A 132 11.00 5.58 -11.86
N ALA A 133 9.91 6.30 -12.15
CA ALA A 133 9.86 7.73 -11.91
C ALA A 133 9.99 7.96 -10.38
N THR A 134 11.01 8.71 -9.97
CA THR A 134 11.37 8.82 -8.56
C THR A 134 11.67 10.26 -8.19
N VAL A 135 11.16 10.69 -7.03
CA VAL A 135 11.58 11.91 -6.32
C VAL A 135 12.27 11.54 -5.01
N VAL A 136 13.13 12.42 -4.54
CA VAL A 136 13.94 12.19 -3.34
C VAL A 136 13.38 12.98 -2.17
N ASP A 137 13.21 12.32 -1.05
CA ASP A 137 12.72 12.84 0.24
C ASP A 137 13.78 12.60 1.33
N PRO A 138 14.88 13.36 1.33
CA PRO A 138 16.07 13.03 2.13
C PRO A 138 15.85 13.17 3.64
N ASP A 139 14.98 14.05 4.06
CA ASP A 139 14.60 14.30 5.46
C ASP A 139 13.29 13.62 5.88
N GLY A 140 12.52 13.09 4.92
CA GLY A 140 11.21 12.48 5.17
C GLY A 140 10.07 13.49 5.28
N ALA A 141 10.24 14.71 4.79
CA ALA A 141 9.25 15.78 4.88
C ALA A 141 8.02 15.48 4.02
N ILE A 142 8.18 14.91 2.83
CA ILE A 142 7.06 14.48 1.98
C ILE A 142 6.31 13.35 2.68
N ALA A 143 7.01 12.32 3.15
CA ALA A 143 6.41 11.21 3.87
C ALA A 143 5.60 11.69 5.09
N ALA A 144 6.15 12.64 5.86
CA ALA A 144 5.47 13.22 7.03
C ALA A 144 4.16 13.92 6.66
N ARG A 145 4.10 14.67 5.54
CA ARG A 145 2.86 15.32 5.06
C ARG A 145 1.76 14.32 4.72
N TYR A 146 2.13 13.14 4.23
CA TYR A 146 1.21 12.04 3.94
C TYR A 146 0.92 11.17 5.17
N GLY A 147 1.50 11.47 6.34
CA GLY A 147 1.36 10.66 7.55
C GLY A 147 2.07 9.30 7.45
N VAL A 148 2.98 9.14 6.50
CA VAL A 148 3.77 7.93 6.30
C VAL A 148 4.94 7.92 7.29
N ARG A 149 4.91 6.98 8.23
CA ARG A 149 5.93 6.82 9.28
C ARG A 149 6.82 5.60 9.07
N ALA A 150 6.41 4.70 8.20
CA ALA A 150 7.13 3.48 7.86
C ALA A 150 7.02 3.16 6.37
N VAL A 151 8.03 2.47 5.84
CA VAL A 151 8.10 2.01 4.45
C VAL A 151 8.15 0.48 4.40
N PRO A 152 7.62 -0.13 3.32
CA PRO A 152 6.98 0.52 2.19
C PRO A 152 5.60 1.11 2.55
N ALA A 153 5.15 2.11 1.77
CA ALA A 153 3.77 2.60 1.85
C ALA A 153 3.28 2.97 0.45
N PHE A 154 2.04 2.60 0.15
CA PHE A 154 1.42 2.84 -1.15
C PHE A 154 0.17 3.69 -0.97
N ILE A 155 0.16 4.91 -1.52
CA ILE A 155 -0.91 5.88 -1.41
C ILE A 155 -1.51 6.11 -2.79
N VAL A 156 -2.82 6.00 -2.91
CA VAL A 156 -3.56 6.28 -4.15
C VAL A 156 -4.28 7.61 -4.04
N ILE A 157 -4.13 8.41 -5.06
CA ILE A 157 -4.74 9.73 -5.23
C ILE A 157 -5.68 9.65 -6.43
N ASP A 158 -6.94 10.01 -6.24
CA ASP A 158 -7.95 10.00 -7.29
C ASP A 158 -7.73 11.11 -8.34
N ALA A 159 -8.52 11.10 -9.40
CA ALA A 159 -8.44 12.10 -10.47
C ALA A 159 -8.71 13.53 -9.98
N GLU A 160 -9.48 13.71 -8.90
CA GLU A 160 -9.76 15.00 -8.26
C GLU A 160 -8.63 15.48 -7.35
N GLY A 161 -7.60 14.62 -7.11
CA GLY A 161 -6.45 14.95 -6.28
C GLY A 161 -6.68 14.72 -4.80
N ARG A 162 -7.58 13.83 -4.43
CA ARG A 162 -7.82 13.44 -3.05
C ARG A 162 -7.17 12.08 -2.77
N VAL A 163 -6.67 11.90 -1.58
CA VAL A 163 -6.19 10.59 -1.13
C VAL A 163 -7.41 9.66 -0.96
N SER A 164 -7.54 8.68 -1.85
CA SER A 164 -8.64 7.72 -1.88
C SER A 164 -8.31 6.43 -1.12
N ALA A 165 -7.06 6.00 -1.11
CA ALA A 165 -6.63 4.80 -0.42
C ALA A 165 -5.17 4.87 0.00
N GLY A 166 -4.82 4.11 1.05
CA GLY A 166 -3.44 3.95 1.50
C GLY A 166 -3.20 2.58 2.12
N SER A 167 -1.96 2.11 2.03
CA SER A 167 -1.45 0.96 2.78
C SER A 167 -0.04 1.23 3.29
N VAL A 168 0.27 0.70 4.46
CA VAL A 168 1.61 0.73 5.05
C VAL A 168 2.05 -0.70 5.30
N GLY A 169 3.30 -1.04 4.95
CA GLY A 169 3.82 -2.39 4.91
C GLY A 169 3.64 -3.04 3.54
N TYR A 170 4.09 -4.29 3.43
CA TYR A 170 4.08 -5.04 2.17
C TYR A 170 2.67 -5.10 1.54
N THR A 171 2.60 -4.76 0.26
CA THR A 171 1.37 -4.80 -0.53
C THR A 171 1.58 -5.63 -1.79
N THR A 172 0.68 -6.56 -2.06
CA THR A 172 0.72 -7.37 -3.28
C THR A 172 0.31 -6.56 -4.50
N THR A 173 0.75 -6.98 -5.70
CA THR A 173 0.31 -6.41 -6.98
C THR A 173 -1.22 -6.28 -7.05
N ALA A 174 -1.95 -7.36 -6.70
CA ALA A 174 -3.41 -7.35 -6.71
C ALA A 174 -4.00 -6.33 -5.72
N GLY A 175 -3.37 -6.15 -4.56
CA GLY A 175 -3.78 -5.15 -3.57
C GLY A 175 -3.59 -3.71 -4.05
N MET A 176 -2.49 -3.43 -4.76
CA MET A 176 -2.24 -2.13 -5.39
C MET A 176 -3.23 -1.86 -6.53
N TRP A 177 -3.40 -2.85 -7.42
CA TRP A 177 -4.36 -2.78 -8.54
C TRP A 177 -5.79 -2.50 -8.08
N LEU A 178 -6.27 -3.23 -7.09
CA LEU A 178 -7.62 -3.06 -6.57
C LEU A 178 -7.88 -1.63 -6.07
N ARG A 179 -6.89 -1.02 -5.40
CA ARG A 179 -7.01 0.37 -4.92
C ARG A 179 -7.05 1.37 -6.07
N LEU A 180 -6.22 1.17 -7.10
CA LEU A 180 -6.17 2.04 -8.28
C LEU A 180 -7.44 1.93 -9.12
N VAL A 181 -7.89 0.69 -9.39
CA VAL A 181 -9.16 0.45 -10.11
C VAL A 181 -10.34 1.06 -9.37
N ARG A 182 -10.41 0.86 -8.05
CA ARG A 182 -11.46 1.45 -7.23
C ARG A 182 -11.43 2.99 -7.31
N ALA A 183 -10.27 3.61 -7.19
CA ALA A 183 -10.12 5.06 -7.34
C ALA A 183 -10.51 5.57 -8.73
N ALA A 184 -10.30 4.77 -9.78
CA ALA A 184 -10.73 5.09 -11.14
C ALA A 184 -12.25 4.98 -11.34
N TRP A 185 -12.95 4.15 -10.56
CA TRP A 185 -14.40 3.95 -10.67
C TRP A 185 -15.20 4.86 -9.72
N GLU A 186 -14.60 5.42 -8.70
CA GLU A 186 -15.23 6.40 -7.78
C GLU A 186 -15.30 7.81 -8.41
N LEU A 187 -15.09 7.93 -9.73
CA LEU A 187 -15.35 9.16 -10.50
C LEU A 187 -16.86 9.49 -10.45
N PRO A 188 -17.22 10.77 -10.25
CA PRO A 188 -18.61 11.20 -10.06
C PRO A 188 -19.52 10.90 -11.24
#